data_6de54b7c53e047931f48b0db7d016ea5
#
_entry.id   6de54b7c53e047931f48b0db7d016ea5
#
_cell.length_a   1.000
_cell.length_b   1.000
_cell.length_c   1.000
_cell.angle_alpha   90.00
_cell.angle_beta   90.00
_cell.angle_gamma   90.00
#
_symmetry.space_group_name_H-M   'P 1'
#
loop_
_entity.id
_entity.type
_entity.pdbx_description
1 polymer ?
#
loop_
_entity_poly.entity_id
_entity_poly.type
_entity_poly.pdbx_seq_one_letter_code
_entity_poly.pdbx_strand_id
1 'polypeptide(L)'
;MKRRSRRYDAMPDASGRPVEWAQAVAGAERPVENLYSITPTLYRSAQPRREDVPALQALGIKTVISFRSFNSDERAFRGSPGGSGIDPINDDEVQRALVAIQEAEKKGPVLIHCWHGADRTGVVAAVYRMALQGWSKDAARQEMFRGGFGYHTLWRNIPRYLDRVDTEKMRAALAVQL
;
A
#
# COMPACT_ATOMS: atom_id res chain seq x y z
N MET A 1 -22.77 7.90 24.60
CA MET A 1 -21.80 8.78 23.95
C MET A 1 -21.47 8.22 22.57
N LYS A 2 -22.07 8.75 21.51
CA LYS A 2 -21.89 8.26 20.12
C LYS A 2 -20.51 8.68 19.64
N ARG A 3 -19.58 7.71 19.46
CA ARG A 3 -18.32 7.95 18.77
C ARG A 3 -18.61 8.38 17.33
N ARG A 4 -18.37 9.66 17.04
CA ARG A 4 -18.39 10.18 15.66
C ARG A 4 -17.40 9.35 14.84
N SER A 5 -17.93 8.64 13.85
CA SER A 5 -17.14 8.12 12.72
C SER A 5 -16.37 9.31 12.15
N ARG A 6 -15.05 9.30 12.29
CA ARG A 6 -14.22 10.28 11.57
C ARG A 6 -14.37 9.96 10.10
N ARG A 7 -15.21 10.71 9.40
CA ARG A 7 -15.16 10.80 7.96
C ARG A 7 -13.78 11.35 7.62
N TYR A 8 -13.00 10.61 6.90
CA TYR A 8 -11.80 11.18 6.27
C TYR A 8 -12.33 12.10 5.18
N ASP A 9 -12.21 13.40 5.41
CA ASP A 9 -12.68 14.42 4.48
C ASP A 9 -11.96 14.28 3.14
N ALA A 10 -12.63 14.68 2.07
CA ALA A 10 -12.07 14.67 0.72
C ALA A 10 -10.70 15.37 0.69
N MET A 11 -9.80 14.81 -0.10
CA MET A 11 -8.43 15.30 -0.29
C MET A 11 -8.38 16.78 -0.58
N PRO A 12 -7.40 17.51 -0.01
CA PRO A 12 -6.98 18.77 -0.61
C PRO A 12 -6.56 18.51 -2.06
N ASP A 13 -6.81 19.46 -2.92
CA ASP A 13 -6.38 19.44 -4.31
C ASP A 13 -4.84 19.27 -4.42
N ALA A 14 -4.36 19.04 -5.64
CA ALA A 14 -2.95 18.79 -5.90
C ALA A 14 -2.01 19.91 -5.37
N SER A 15 -2.54 21.09 -5.07
CA SER A 15 -1.77 22.25 -4.55
C SER A 15 -1.43 22.14 -3.06
N GLY A 16 -2.10 21.26 -2.33
CA GLY A 16 -1.91 21.07 -0.87
C GLY A 16 -1.32 19.72 -0.47
N ARG A 17 -0.88 18.87 -1.45
CA ARG A 17 -0.32 17.54 -1.14
C ARG A 17 1.08 17.69 -0.54
N PRO A 18 1.34 17.11 0.66
CA PRO A 18 2.69 17.08 1.23
C PRO A 18 3.71 16.46 0.28
N VAL A 19 4.87 17.08 0.16
CA VAL A 19 5.94 16.63 -0.77
C VAL A 19 6.53 15.27 -0.39
N GLU A 20 6.48 14.93 0.88
CA GLU A 20 6.93 13.65 1.43
C GLU A 20 5.96 12.50 1.15
N TRP A 21 4.71 12.79 0.81
CA TRP A 21 3.74 11.77 0.42
C TRP A 21 4.04 11.21 -0.97
N ALA A 22 3.55 10.02 -1.26
CA ALA A 22 3.66 9.44 -2.58
C ALA A 22 3.04 10.39 -3.63
N GLN A 23 3.78 10.70 -4.67
CA GLN A 23 3.42 11.68 -5.69
C GLN A 23 2.77 10.99 -6.88
N ALA A 24 1.70 11.59 -7.43
CA ALA A 24 1.08 11.08 -8.64
C ALA A 24 2.08 11.13 -9.81
N VAL A 25 2.16 10.03 -10.56
CA VAL A 25 3.02 9.96 -11.74
C VAL A 25 2.26 10.52 -12.93
N ALA A 26 2.75 11.65 -13.45
CA ALA A 26 2.20 12.31 -14.63
C ALA A 26 2.95 11.90 -15.91
N GLY A 27 2.34 12.10 -17.07
CA GLY A 27 3.04 12.08 -18.36
C GLY A 27 2.83 10.87 -19.28
N ALA A 28 1.96 9.93 -18.95
CA ALA A 28 1.51 8.92 -19.90
C ALA A 28 0.25 9.42 -20.66
N GLU A 29 0.17 9.16 -21.97
CA GLU A 29 -1.07 9.40 -22.75
C GLU A 29 -2.28 8.69 -22.14
N ARG A 30 -2.03 7.56 -21.47
CA ARG A 30 -3.01 6.82 -20.71
C ARG A 30 -2.40 6.54 -19.32
N PRO A 31 -2.87 7.23 -18.27
CA PRO A 31 -2.35 7.04 -16.94
C PRO A 31 -2.72 5.65 -16.40
N VAL A 32 -1.75 4.95 -15.82
CA VAL A 32 -2.01 3.74 -15.02
C VAL A 32 -2.85 4.13 -13.82
N GLU A 33 -3.93 3.40 -13.58
CA GLU A 33 -4.88 3.73 -12.52
C GLU A 33 -4.19 3.73 -11.15
N ASN A 34 -4.40 4.79 -10.37
CA ASN A 34 -3.90 4.94 -9.00
C ASN A 34 -2.36 4.80 -8.90
N LEU A 35 -1.63 5.28 -9.91
CA LEU A 35 -0.17 5.20 -9.97
C LEU A 35 0.49 6.36 -9.24
N TYR A 36 1.27 6.04 -8.22
CA TYR A 36 2.05 6.99 -7.43
C TYR A 36 3.48 6.48 -7.22
N SER A 37 4.43 7.41 -7.15
CA SER A 37 5.79 7.16 -6.70
C SER A 37 5.87 7.35 -5.18
N ILE A 38 6.21 6.30 -4.44
CA ILE A 38 6.47 6.33 -2.99
C ILE A 38 7.89 6.84 -2.75
N THR A 39 8.84 6.31 -3.52
CA THR A 39 10.25 6.70 -3.60
C THR A 39 10.67 6.68 -5.06
N PRO A 40 11.89 7.13 -5.42
CA PRO A 40 12.38 6.99 -6.79
C PRO A 40 12.45 5.54 -7.29
N THR A 41 12.47 4.55 -6.38
CA THR A 41 12.59 3.12 -6.68
C THR A 41 11.35 2.30 -6.34
N LEU A 42 10.37 2.89 -5.66
CA LEU A 42 9.14 2.19 -5.26
C LEU A 42 7.90 2.93 -5.72
N TYR A 43 7.07 2.26 -6.48
CA TYR A 43 5.80 2.74 -7.02
C TYR A 43 4.63 1.92 -6.49
N ARG A 44 3.45 2.51 -6.47
CA ARG A 44 2.19 1.84 -6.15
C ARG A 44 1.13 2.12 -7.20
N SER A 45 0.23 1.16 -7.47
CA SER A 45 -0.91 1.36 -8.39
C SER A 45 -2.09 0.44 -8.06
N ALA A 46 -3.22 0.64 -8.74
CA ALA A 46 -4.20 -0.41 -8.97
C ALA A 46 -3.59 -1.53 -9.80
N GLN A 47 -4.32 -2.63 -9.99
CA GLN A 47 -3.83 -3.72 -10.83
C GLN A 47 -3.52 -3.24 -12.24
N PRO A 48 -2.25 -3.34 -12.70
CA PRO A 48 -1.89 -2.97 -14.05
C PRO A 48 -2.60 -3.86 -15.09
N ARG A 49 -2.95 -3.27 -16.19
CA ARG A 49 -3.48 -3.96 -17.37
C ARG A 49 -2.36 -4.20 -18.39
N ARG A 50 -2.62 -5.01 -19.37
CA ARG A 50 -1.65 -5.30 -20.43
C ARG A 50 -1.20 -4.04 -21.18
N GLU A 51 -2.14 -3.13 -21.39
CA GLU A 51 -1.90 -1.84 -22.05
C GLU A 51 -1.04 -0.86 -21.22
N ASP A 52 -0.88 -1.09 -19.93
CA ASP A 52 -0.08 -0.23 -19.03
C ASP A 52 1.42 -0.58 -19.07
N VAL A 53 1.77 -1.76 -19.63
CA VAL A 53 3.15 -2.26 -19.66
C VAL A 53 4.15 -1.28 -20.28
N PRO A 54 3.87 -0.63 -21.43
CA PRO A 54 4.82 0.34 -22.00
C PRO A 54 5.10 1.53 -21.06
N ALA A 55 4.07 2.03 -20.36
CA ALA A 55 4.23 3.13 -19.41
C ALA A 55 5.08 2.72 -18.20
N LEU A 56 4.87 1.51 -17.68
CA LEU A 56 5.66 0.97 -16.58
C LEU A 56 7.13 0.72 -16.99
N GLN A 57 7.35 0.23 -18.20
CA GLN A 57 8.71 0.08 -18.75
C GLN A 57 9.42 1.42 -18.92
N ALA A 58 8.71 2.46 -19.36
CA ALA A 58 9.26 3.81 -19.47
C ALA A 58 9.69 4.39 -18.12
N LEU A 59 9.01 4.00 -17.02
CA LEU A 59 9.41 4.32 -15.63
C LEU A 59 10.58 3.47 -15.12
N GLY A 60 11.08 2.54 -15.93
CA GLY A 60 12.17 1.64 -15.56
C GLY A 60 11.76 0.52 -14.59
N ILE A 61 10.47 0.27 -14.39
CA ILE A 61 9.99 -0.79 -13.49
C ILE A 61 10.60 -2.14 -13.90
N LYS A 62 11.29 -2.78 -12.95
CA LYS A 62 11.94 -4.09 -13.14
C LYS A 62 11.15 -5.23 -12.50
N THR A 63 10.44 -4.95 -11.42
CA THR A 63 9.70 -5.96 -10.66
C THR A 63 8.30 -5.46 -10.34
N VAL A 64 7.32 -6.34 -10.49
CA VAL A 64 5.93 -6.08 -10.08
C VAL A 64 5.57 -7.08 -9.00
N ILE A 65 5.15 -6.59 -7.83
CA ILE A 65 4.72 -7.39 -6.68
C ILE A 65 3.21 -7.23 -6.49
N SER A 66 2.49 -8.34 -6.59
CA SER A 66 1.04 -8.36 -6.44
C SER A 66 0.63 -8.82 -5.04
N PHE A 67 -0.18 -8.01 -4.36
CA PHE A 67 -0.78 -8.37 -3.08
C PHE A 67 -2.21 -8.92 -3.21
N ARG A 68 -2.60 -9.35 -4.41
CA ARG A 68 -3.92 -9.97 -4.63
C ARG A 68 -4.07 -11.31 -3.94
N SER A 69 -2.98 -12.08 -3.83
CA SER A 69 -2.93 -13.41 -3.24
C SER A 69 -2.37 -13.40 -1.82
N PHE A 70 -2.49 -12.28 -1.11
CA PHE A 70 -2.03 -12.18 0.29
C PHE A 70 -2.81 -13.12 1.23
N ASN A 71 -3.97 -13.62 0.78
CA ASN A 71 -4.72 -14.66 1.46
C ASN A 71 -5.00 -15.79 0.47
N SER A 72 -4.50 -16.98 0.78
CA SER A 72 -4.82 -18.22 0.06
C SER A 72 -6.32 -18.58 0.10
N ASP A 73 -7.13 -17.81 0.78
CA ASP A 73 -8.53 -18.09 1.07
C ASP A 73 -9.55 -17.29 0.24
N GLU A 74 -9.18 -16.76 -0.93
CA GLU A 74 -10.22 -16.27 -1.87
C GLU A 74 -11.27 -17.36 -2.20
N ARG A 75 -10.94 -18.65 -1.97
CA ARG A 75 -11.89 -19.75 -2.13
C ARG A 75 -12.90 -19.85 -0.98
N ALA A 76 -12.54 -19.44 0.24
CA ALA A 76 -13.44 -19.46 1.40
C ALA A 76 -14.49 -18.36 1.32
N PHE A 77 -14.22 -17.26 0.59
CA PHE A 77 -15.12 -16.11 0.48
C PHE A 77 -16.28 -16.26 -0.50
N ARG A 78 -16.27 -17.25 -1.40
CA ARG A 78 -17.34 -17.42 -2.38
C ARG A 78 -18.64 -18.02 -1.81
N GLY A 79 -18.70 -18.37 -0.53
CA GLY A 79 -19.78 -19.15 0.05
C GLY A 79 -20.52 -18.57 1.26
N SER A 80 -20.16 -17.41 1.81
CA SER A 80 -20.79 -16.88 3.01
C SER A 80 -21.47 -15.53 2.77
N PRO A 81 -22.82 -15.47 2.72
CA PRO A 81 -23.53 -14.20 2.77
C PRO A 81 -23.35 -13.61 4.17
N GLY A 82 -22.60 -12.54 4.30
CA GLY A 82 -22.44 -11.81 5.55
C GLY A 82 -21.10 -12.02 6.29
N GLY A 83 -20.16 -12.72 5.71
CA GLY A 83 -18.80 -12.83 6.26
C GLY A 83 -18.08 -11.49 6.24
N SER A 84 -18.06 -10.78 7.35
CA SER A 84 -17.21 -9.59 7.62
C SER A 84 -15.73 -9.99 7.76
N GLY A 85 -15.32 -11.04 7.07
CA GLY A 85 -14.03 -11.67 7.20
C GLY A 85 -13.08 -11.23 6.12
N ILE A 86 -12.49 -10.06 6.27
CA ILE A 86 -11.12 -9.93 5.82
C ILE A 86 -10.32 -10.64 6.89
N ASP A 87 -9.57 -11.67 6.48
CA ASP A 87 -8.58 -12.27 7.35
C ASP A 87 -7.71 -11.19 7.97
N PRO A 88 -7.41 -11.31 9.26
CA PRO A 88 -6.62 -10.30 9.93
C PRO A 88 -5.29 -10.18 9.17
N ILE A 89 -4.98 -8.98 8.70
CA ILE A 89 -3.65 -8.65 8.21
C ILE A 89 -2.68 -9.05 9.33
N ASN A 90 -1.74 -9.94 9.03
CA ASN A 90 -0.78 -10.41 10.00
C ASN A 90 0.63 -9.87 9.71
N ASP A 91 1.45 -9.81 10.76
CA ASP A 91 2.79 -9.25 10.68
C ASP A 91 3.70 -10.04 9.74
N ASP A 92 3.54 -11.38 9.67
CA ASP A 92 4.39 -12.24 8.84
C ASP A 92 4.16 -11.97 7.35
N GLU A 93 2.92 -11.73 6.94
CA GLU A 93 2.61 -11.38 5.54
C GLU A 93 3.19 -10.03 5.16
N VAL A 94 3.01 -9.03 6.03
CA VAL A 94 3.54 -7.69 5.79
C VAL A 94 5.08 -7.73 5.78
N GLN A 95 5.71 -8.47 6.70
CA GLN A 95 7.16 -8.66 6.73
C GLN A 95 7.66 -9.29 5.44
N ARG A 96 7.05 -10.40 4.97
CA ARG A 96 7.42 -11.02 3.69
C ARG A 96 7.29 -10.06 2.51
N ALA A 97 6.26 -9.22 2.51
CA ALA A 97 6.10 -8.19 1.48
C ALA A 97 7.24 -7.17 1.50
N LEU A 98 7.61 -6.69 2.69
CA LEU A 98 8.71 -5.72 2.83
C LEU A 98 10.05 -6.31 2.42
N VAL A 99 10.34 -7.56 2.80
CA VAL A 99 11.54 -8.29 2.33
C VAL A 99 11.54 -8.40 0.81
N ALA A 100 10.43 -8.80 0.21
CA ALA A 100 10.32 -8.92 -1.24
C ALA A 100 10.55 -7.57 -1.95
N ILE A 101 10.06 -6.47 -1.37
CA ILE A 101 10.30 -5.12 -1.89
C ILE A 101 11.79 -4.79 -1.82
N GLN A 102 12.44 -4.96 -0.67
CA GLN A 102 13.87 -4.65 -0.49
C GLN A 102 14.74 -5.47 -1.45
N GLU A 103 14.48 -6.76 -1.61
CA GLU A 103 15.21 -7.62 -2.55
C GLU A 103 14.98 -7.22 -4.02
N ALA A 104 13.76 -6.82 -4.34
CA ALA A 104 13.43 -6.36 -5.69
C ALA A 104 14.08 -5.00 -6.00
N GLU A 105 14.13 -4.07 -5.04
CA GLU A 105 14.74 -2.75 -5.20
C GLU A 105 16.25 -2.84 -5.50
N LYS A 106 16.93 -3.90 -5.06
CA LYS A 106 18.36 -4.17 -5.45
C LYS A 106 18.53 -4.37 -6.96
N LYS A 107 17.46 -4.77 -7.66
CA LYS A 107 17.46 -5.02 -9.10
C LYS A 107 16.94 -3.83 -9.93
N GLY A 108 16.36 -2.85 -9.28
CA GLY A 108 15.81 -1.65 -9.89
C GLY A 108 14.40 -1.31 -9.41
N PRO A 109 13.73 -0.32 -10.01
CA PRO A 109 12.43 0.16 -9.56
C PRO A 109 11.36 -0.94 -9.50
N VAL A 110 10.53 -0.88 -8.46
CA VAL A 110 9.51 -1.87 -8.10
C VAL A 110 8.14 -1.23 -8.13
N LEU A 111 7.15 -1.95 -8.67
CA LEU A 111 5.75 -1.61 -8.56
C LEU A 111 5.07 -2.58 -7.59
N ILE A 112 4.38 -2.05 -6.59
CA ILE A 112 3.49 -2.82 -5.72
C ILE A 112 2.03 -2.52 -6.05
N HIS A 113 1.19 -3.55 -6.08
CA HIS A 113 -0.23 -3.37 -6.34
C HIS A 113 -1.12 -4.42 -5.64
N CYS A 114 -2.40 -4.10 -5.50
CA CYS A 114 -3.47 -5.06 -5.23
C CYS A 114 -4.55 -4.90 -6.30
N TRP A 115 -5.83 -5.07 -5.98
CA TRP A 115 -6.89 -4.83 -6.98
C TRP A 115 -7.04 -3.33 -7.28
N HIS A 116 -7.32 -2.50 -6.25
CA HIS A 116 -7.52 -1.05 -6.38
C HIS A 116 -6.26 -0.23 -6.05
N GLY A 117 -5.19 -0.87 -5.54
CA GLY A 117 -4.00 -0.16 -5.07
C GLY A 117 -4.22 0.65 -3.77
N ALA A 118 -5.36 0.45 -3.11
CA ALA A 118 -5.82 1.25 -1.97
C ALA A 118 -5.51 0.57 -0.63
N ASP A 119 -6.14 -0.58 -0.36
CA ASP A 119 -6.21 -1.17 0.98
C ASP A 119 -4.96 -1.99 1.34
N ARG A 120 -4.74 -3.17 0.72
CA ARG A 120 -3.56 -4.02 0.98
C ARG A 120 -2.26 -3.31 0.61
N THR A 121 -2.22 -2.70 -0.56
CA THR A 121 -1.08 -1.86 -0.99
C THR A 121 -0.85 -0.71 -0.01
N GLY A 122 -1.93 -0.10 0.48
CA GLY A 122 -1.86 0.97 1.46
C GLY A 122 -1.25 0.53 2.79
N VAL A 123 -1.63 -0.65 3.30
CA VAL A 123 -1.05 -1.21 4.54
C VAL A 123 0.46 -1.45 4.37
N VAL A 124 0.86 -2.12 3.29
CA VAL A 124 2.28 -2.40 3.05
C VAL A 124 3.08 -1.10 2.88
N ALA A 125 2.55 -0.13 2.14
CA ALA A 125 3.18 1.18 1.99
C ALA A 125 3.31 1.92 3.32
N ALA A 126 2.27 1.92 4.16
CA ALA A 126 2.30 2.56 5.47
C ALA A 126 3.34 1.92 6.40
N VAL A 127 3.43 0.57 6.43
CA VAL A 127 4.44 -0.12 7.24
C VAL A 127 5.85 0.09 6.67
N TYR A 128 6.01 0.14 5.35
CA TYR A 128 7.27 0.52 4.69
C TYR A 128 7.73 1.91 5.16
N ARG A 129 6.84 2.91 5.17
CA ARG A 129 7.13 4.25 5.69
C ARG A 129 7.60 4.21 7.14
N MET A 130 6.91 3.46 8.00
CA MET A 130 7.22 3.37 9.42
C MET A 130 8.51 2.58 9.69
N ALA A 131 8.63 1.38 9.12
CA ALA A 131 9.73 0.47 9.44
C ALA A 131 11.04 0.84 8.73
N LEU A 132 10.98 1.29 7.48
CA LEU A 132 12.18 1.52 6.65
C LEU A 132 12.53 3.01 6.48
N GLN A 133 11.53 3.90 6.55
CA GLN A 133 11.76 5.34 6.42
C GLN A 133 11.64 6.12 7.74
N GLY A 134 11.29 5.44 8.85
CA GLY A 134 11.23 6.06 10.17
C GLY A 134 10.05 7.01 10.38
N TRP A 135 9.01 6.90 9.59
CA TRP A 135 7.81 7.73 9.76
C TRP A 135 7.08 7.38 11.05
N SER A 136 6.45 8.38 11.66
CA SER A 136 5.51 8.13 12.76
C SER A 136 4.27 7.39 12.26
N LYS A 137 3.60 6.66 13.15
CA LYS A 137 2.32 6.00 12.84
C LYS A 137 1.29 6.99 12.32
N ASP A 138 1.21 8.17 12.92
CA ASP A 138 0.26 9.21 12.52
C ASP A 138 0.53 9.72 11.12
N ALA A 139 1.79 9.98 10.76
CA ALA A 139 2.16 10.43 9.42
C ALA A 139 1.83 9.37 8.35
N ALA A 140 2.20 8.12 8.59
CA ALA A 140 1.91 7.02 7.67
C ALA A 140 0.39 6.77 7.51
N ARG A 141 -0.37 6.89 8.60
CA ARG A 141 -1.83 6.78 8.58
C ARG A 141 -2.47 7.95 7.82
N GLN A 142 -1.97 9.16 8.01
CA GLN A 142 -2.47 10.34 7.28
C GLN A 142 -2.25 10.17 5.77
N GLU A 143 -1.05 9.75 5.35
CA GLU A 143 -0.80 9.46 3.95
C GLU A 143 -1.75 8.38 3.42
N MET A 144 -1.88 7.25 4.11
CA MET A 144 -2.72 6.14 3.65
C MET A 144 -4.19 6.53 3.51
N PHE A 145 -4.75 7.22 4.51
CA PHE A 145 -6.18 7.50 4.57
C PHE A 145 -6.59 8.79 3.88
N ARG A 146 -5.66 9.74 3.71
CA ARG A 146 -5.91 11.06 3.11
C ARG A 146 -5.13 11.29 1.81
N GLY A 147 -4.27 10.35 1.43
CA GLY A 147 -3.45 10.44 0.22
C GLY A 147 -4.21 10.24 -1.10
N GLY A 148 -5.53 10.13 -1.09
CA GLY A 148 -6.35 10.02 -2.31
C GLY A 148 -6.22 8.68 -3.03
N PHE A 149 -5.74 7.64 -2.34
CA PHE A 149 -5.54 6.32 -2.93
C PHE A 149 -6.82 5.47 -3.00
N GLY A 150 -7.97 6.00 -2.55
CA GLY A 150 -9.26 5.30 -2.60
C GLY A 150 -9.47 4.28 -1.49
N TYR A 151 -8.88 4.50 -0.30
CA TYR A 151 -9.09 3.63 0.85
C TYR A 151 -10.57 3.39 1.15
N HIS A 152 -10.95 2.12 1.27
CA HIS A 152 -12.33 1.75 1.56
C HIS A 152 -12.58 1.71 3.08
N THR A 153 -13.35 2.66 3.59
CA THR A 153 -13.64 2.83 5.03
C THR A 153 -14.40 1.66 5.67
N LEU A 154 -14.91 0.73 4.86
CA LEU A 154 -15.53 -0.51 5.34
C LEU A 154 -14.53 -1.47 6.01
N TRP A 155 -13.24 -1.36 5.66
CA TRP A 155 -12.18 -2.21 6.18
C TRP A 155 -11.67 -1.73 7.55
N ARG A 156 -12.47 -1.95 8.59
CA ARG A 156 -12.15 -1.52 9.98
C ARG A 156 -10.96 -2.24 10.61
N ASN A 157 -10.56 -3.39 10.08
CA ASN A 157 -9.38 -4.14 10.52
C ASN A 157 -8.08 -3.41 10.18
N ILE A 158 -8.03 -2.65 9.08
CA ILE A 158 -6.83 -1.94 8.62
C ILE A 158 -6.37 -0.86 9.63
N PRO A 159 -7.22 0.10 10.05
CA PRO A 159 -6.81 1.05 11.09
C PRO A 159 -6.36 0.38 12.38
N ARG A 160 -7.06 -0.70 12.80
CA ARG A 160 -6.69 -1.47 14.00
C ARG A 160 -5.32 -2.15 13.86
N TYR A 161 -5.04 -2.69 12.67
CA TYR A 161 -3.73 -3.27 12.38
C TYR A 161 -2.63 -2.22 12.49
N LEU A 162 -2.77 -1.07 11.84
CA LEU A 162 -1.78 0.01 11.88
C LEU A 162 -1.58 0.57 13.29
N ASP A 163 -2.60 0.54 14.15
CA ASP A 163 -2.48 0.95 15.56
C ASP A 163 -1.62 -0.03 16.37
N ARG A 164 -1.75 -1.34 16.11
CA ARG A 164 -1.10 -2.39 16.91
C ARG A 164 0.25 -2.84 16.38
N VAL A 165 0.56 -2.64 15.07
CA VAL A 165 1.80 -3.13 14.47
C VAL A 165 3.02 -2.61 15.23
N ASP A 166 3.90 -3.53 15.59
CA ASP A 166 5.18 -3.22 16.23
C ASP A 166 6.23 -2.95 15.15
N THR A 167 6.44 -1.68 14.86
CA THR A 167 7.35 -1.23 13.80
C THR A 167 8.82 -1.43 14.14
N GLU A 168 9.18 -1.43 15.43
CA GLU A 168 10.55 -1.72 15.86
C GLU A 168 10.88 -3.21 15.68
N LYS A 169 9.96 -4.08 16.08
CA LYS A 169 10.08 -5.52 15.83
C LYS A 169 10.16 -5.82 14.34
N MET A 170 9.32 -5.15 13.54
CA MET A 170 9.32 -5.29 12.09
C MET A 170 10.68 -4.87 11.50
N ARG A 171 11.20 -3.72 11.91
CA ARG A 171 12.52 -3.21 11.49
C ARG A 171 13.65 -4.17 11.84
N ALA A 172 13.67 -4.68 13.09
CA ALA A 172 14.66 -5.65 13.55
C ALA A 172 14.63 -6.94 12.72
N ALA A 173 13.43 -7.45 12.43
CA ALA A 173 13.27 -8.65 11.61
C ALA A 173 13.75 -8.46 10.16
N LEU A 174 13.56 -7.28 9.59
CA LEU A 174 14.06 -6.94 8.24
C LEU A 174 15.58 -6.83 8.19
N ALA A 175 16.20 -6.31 9.25
CA ALA A 175 17.66 -6.15 9.31
C ALA A 175 18.42 -7.50 9.39
N VAL A 176 17.80 -8.55 9.90
CA VAL A 176 18.41 -9.90 10.01
C VAL A 176 18.42 -10.64 8.68
N GLN A 177 17.60 -10.24 7.72
CA GLN A 177 17.44 -10.92 6.42
C GLN A 177 18.27 -10.28 5.29
N LEU A 178 19.02 -9.23 5.60
CA LEU A 178 19.95 -8.54 4.71
C LEU A 178 21.37 -9.05 4.89
#